data_4291440c6b740850fdf1038aba9e198c
#
_entry.id   4291440c6b740850fdf1038aba9e198c
#
_cell.length_a   1.000
_cell.length_b   1.000
_cell.length_c   1.000
_cell.angle_alpha   90.00
_cell.angle_beta   90.00
_cell.angle_gamma   90.00
#
_symmetry.space_group_name_H-M   'P 1'
#
loop_
_entity.id
_entity.type
_entity.pdbx_description
1 polymer ?
#
loop_
_entity_poly.entity_id
_entity_poly.type
_entity_poly.pdbx_seq_one_letter_code
_entity_poly.pdbx_strand_id
1 'polypeptide(L)'
;VRLVGSEMGIRESYGTVINEYKENGEVSKETKFRLSGKVFNHTAAYDAMIAEYMRKQRGDSPFEENFTRTYEKVQEMRYGENPHQKAAFYKEIDAADNTLPAAEQLNGKELSYNNINDANGALDVLKEFGDEMPTAVAVKHANPCGVGIGETIYEAYMNAYESDPVSIFGGIVALNRPVDKATAEELAKIFLEIIIAPDFEQDALEILTKKKNIRLLKLPAAARKNSPETLDMKKVAGGLLVQELDTKLLNEDELKCVTERCPTEEELKQLKFAWKVVKHVKSNGIALAKGNRTVGIGPGQTNRITALELAIKYSNGAAAGSVMASDAFFPFDDCVKAAAEAGITAIIQPGGSIRDEDSIKACNEAGIAMVFTGMRHFKH
;
A
#
# COMPACT_ATOMS: atom_id res chain seq x y z
N VAL A 1 -35.79 12.13 -28.80
CA VAL A 1 -35.04 11.88 -27.57
C VAL A 1 -35.39 12.99 -26.61
N ARG A 2 -36.20 12.70 -25.63
CA ARG A 2 -36.63 13.67 -24.62
C ARG A 2 -35.49 13.95 -23.67
N LEU A 3 -35.12 15.19 -23.57
CA LEU A 3 -34.02 15.86 -22.92
C LEU A 3 -34.05 15.85 -21.37
N VAL A 4 -34.38 14.75 -20.70
CA VAL A 4 -34.44 14.72 -19.23
C VAL A 4 -33.04 14.78 -18.60
N GLY A 5 -32.00 14.36 -19.30
CA GLY A 5 -30.61 14.47 -18.83
C GLY A 5 -29.89 15.77 -19.20
N SER A 6 -30.46 16.61 -20.07
CA SER A 6 -29.80 17.81 -20.56
C SER A 6 -29.68 18.93 -19.53
N GLU A 7 -30.59 18.98 -18.55
CA GLU A 7 -30.62 20.04 -17.55
C GLU A 7 -29.50 19.90 -16.52
N MET A 8 -29.04 18.70 -16.20
CA MET A 8 -28.03 18.47 -15.15
C MET A 8 -26.59 18.69 -15.63
N GLY A 9 -26.29 18.42 -16.91
CA GLY A 9 -24.96 18.66 -17.50
C GLY A 9 -24.77 20.06 -18.08
N ILE A 10 -25.83 20.89 -18.15
CA ILE A 10 -25.84 22.15 -18.87
C ILE A 10 -25.49 23.37 -18.01
N ARG A 11 -25.68 23.33 -16.68
CA ARG A 11 -25.46 24.51 -15.81
C ARG A 11 -24.12 25.20 -16.06
N GLU A 12 -23.04 24.43 -16.13
CA GLU A 12 -21.69 24.95 -16.40
C GLU A 12 -21.51 25.45 -17.84
N SER A 13 -22.40 25.07 -18.75
CA SER A 13 -22.29 25.35 -20.18
C SER A 13 -23.29 26.43 -20.68
N TYR A 14 -24.13 26.96 -19.79
CA TYR A 14 -25.12 27.98 -20.16
C TYR A 14 -24.47 29.20 -20.81
N GLY A 15 -23.34 29.67 -20.27
CA GLY A 15 -22.61 30.79 -20.83
C GLY A 15 -22.20 30.53 -22.29
N THR A 16 -21.65 29.35 -22.57
CA THR A 16 -21.25 28.96 -23.93
C THR A 16 -22.43 28.92 -24.89
N VAL A 17 -23.52 28.27 -24.47
CA VAL A 17 -24.75 28.15 -25.26
C VAL A 17 -25.38 29.53 -25.59
N ILE A 18 -25.47 30.40 -24.56
CA ILE A 18 -26.04 31.75 -24.69
C ILE A 18 -25.18 32.61 -25.60
N ASN A 19 -23.86 32.57 -25.44
CA ASN A 19 -22.96 33.39 -26.28
C ASN A 19 -23.00 32.94 -27.74
N GLU A 20 -22.90 31.62 -27.98
CA GLU A 20 -22.96 31.09 -29.35
C GLU A 20 -24.30 31.40 -30.02
N TYR A 21 -25.42 31.31 -29.29
CA TYR A 21 -26.74 31.68 -29.80
C TYR A 21 -26.85 33.17 -30.09
N LYS A 22 -26.29 34.04 -29.23
CA LYS A 22 -26.29 35.52 -29.48
C LYS A 22 -25.46 35.89 -30.68
N GLU A 23 -24.34 35.21 -30.90
CA GLU A 23 -23.42 35.51 -32.02
C GLU A 23 -23.93 34.97 -33.36
N ASN A 24 -24.50 33.77 -33.38
CA ASN A 24 -24.80 33.05 -34.62
C ASN A 24 -26.28 32.78 -34.84
N GLY A 25 -27.16 33.13 -33.89
CA GLY A 25 -28.60 32.86 -33.96
C GLY A 25 -28.98 31.40 -33.70
N GLU A 26 -28.01 30.52 -33.59
CA GLU A 26 -28.20 29.10 -33.28
C GLU A 26 -26.99 28.53 -32.51
N VAL A 27 -27.17 27.36 -31.89
CA VAL A 27 -26.09 26.60 -31.24
C VAL A 27 -25.52 25.61 -32.25
N SER A 28 -24.21 25.57 -32.41
CA SER A 28 -23.52 24.71 -33.38
C SER A 28 -23.76 23.22 -33.11
N LYS A 29 -23.60 22.40 -34.16
CA LYS A 29 -23.66 20.93 -34.01
C LYS A 29 -22.56 20.40 -33.10
N GLU A 30 -21.39 21.01 -33.12
CA GLU A 30 -20.24 20.64 -32.26
C GLU A 30 -20.58 20.84 -30.78
N THR A 31 -21.12 22.02 -30.40
CA THR A 31 -21.55 22.32 -29.05
C THR A 31 -22.68 21.38 -28.60
N LYS A 32 -23.68 21.13 -29.45
CA LYS A 32 -24.76 20.17 -29.16
C LYS A 32 -24.20 18.74 -28.94
N PHE A 33 -23.27 18.29 -29.78
CA PHE A 33 -22.65 16.96 -29.65
C PHE A 33 -21.81 16.85 -28.38
N ARG A 34 -21.02 17.87 -28.06
CA ARG A 34 -20.23 17.94 -26.82
C ARG A 34 -21.13 17.88 -25.57
N LEU A 35 -22.24 18.64 -25.57
CA LEU A 35 -23.19 18.64 -24.46
C LEU A 35 -23.92 17.29 -24.33
N SER A 36 -24.28 16.65 -25.43
CA SER A 36 -24.84 15.30 -25.44
C SER A 36 -23.86 14.30 -24.81
N GLY A 37 -22.57 14.38 -25.12
CA GLY A 37 -21.54 13.56 -24.48
C GLY A 37 -21.48 13.76 -22.95
N LYS A 38 -21.58 15.03 -22.48
CA LYS A 38 -21.65 15.32 -21.04
C LYS A 38 -22.88 14.67 -20.37
N VAL A 39 -24.04 14.73 -21.02
CA VAL A 39 -25.29 14.14 -20.50
C VAL A 39 -25.13 12.63 -20.35
N PHE A 40 -24.68 11.94 -21.39
CA PHE A 40 -24.51 10.49 -21.35
C PHE A 40 -23.45 10.06 -20.32
N ASN A 41 -22.36 10.79 -20.18
CA ASN A 41 -21.36 10.52 -19.15
C ASN A 41 -21.96 10.66 -17.75
N HIS A 42 -22.78 11.70 -17.51
CA HIS A 42 -23.44 11.93 -16.23
C HIS A 42 -24.46 10.84 -15.89
N THR A 43 -25.33 10.49 -16.86
CA THR A 43 -26.35 9.44 -16.63
C THR A 43 -25.72 8.06 -16.47
N ALA A 44 -24.67 7.73 -17.24
CA ALA A 44 -23.93 6.48 -17.07
C ALA A 44 -23.30 6.35 -15.68
N ALA A 45 -22.71 7.44 -15.16
CA ALA A 45 -22.16 7.47 -13.81
C ALA A 45 -23.26 7.29 -12.76
N TYR A 46 -24.39 7.97 -12.92
CA TYR A 46 -25.52 7.87 -12.00
C TYR A 46 -26.13 6.46 -11.98
N ASP A 47 -26.36 5.86 -13.16
CA ASP A 47 -26.89 4.51 -13.28
C ASP A 47 -25.93 3.47 -12.68
N ALA A 48 -24.62 3.64 -12.86
CA ALA A 48 -23.61 2.77 -12.24
C ALA A 48 -23.65 2.84 -10.70
N MET A 49 -23.83 4.03 -10.13
CA MET A 49 -23.97 4.20 -8.67
C MET A 49 -25.26 3.54 -8.14
N ILE A 50 -26.37 3.70 -8.85
CA ILE A 50 -27.65 3.03 -8.48
C ILE A 50 -27.49 1.52 -8.55
N ALA A 51 -26.87 0.98 -9.61
CA ALA A 51 -26.66 -0.46 -9.76
C ALA A 51 -25.82 -1.02 -8.59
N GLU A 52 -24.75 -0.34 -8.23
CA GLU A 52 -23.91 -0.73 -7.08
C GLU A 52 -24.68 -0.67 -5.76
N TYR A 53 -25.45 0.40 -5.52
CA TYR A 53 -26.30 0.52 -4.33
C TYR A 53 -27.32 -0.63 -4.25
N MET A 54 -28.04 -0.92 -5.33
CA MET A 54 -29.02 -2.00 -5.37
C MET A 54 -28.39 -3.38 -5.13
N ARG A 55 -27.22 -3.62 -5.71
CA ARG A 55 -26.44 -4.85 -5.46
C ARG A 55 -26.11 -5.02 -3.97
N LYS A 56 -25.55 -3.97 -3.34
CA LYS A 56 -25.21 -3.97 -1.91
C LYS A 56 -26.43 -4.21 -1.03
N GLN A 57 -27.57 -3.57 -1.34
CA GLN A 57 -28.82 -3.76 -0.58
C GLN A 57 -29.36 -5.19 -0.65
N ARG A 58 -29.17 -5.89 -1.76
CA ARG A 58 -29.57 -7.29 -1.93
C ARG A 58 -28.57 -8.29 -1.36
N GLY A 59 -27.37 -7.85 -1.00
CA GLY A 59 -26.27 -8.74 -0.59
C GLY A 59 -25.73 -9.61 -1.73
N ASP A 60 -25.87 -9.16 -2.98
CA ASP A 60 -25.37 -9.88 -4.15
C ASP A 60 -23.84 -9.84 -4.23
N SER A 61 -23.27 -10.82 -4.94
CA SER A 61 -21.83 -10.90 -5.22
C SER A 61 -21.29 -9.59 -5.84
N PRO A 62 -20.08 -9.14 -5.49
CA PRO A 62 -19.43 -8.02 -6.16
C PRO A 62 -18.98 -8.33 -7.60
N PHE A 63 -19.01 -9.60 -8.00
CA PHE A 63 -18.61 -10.08 -9.34
C PHE A 63 -19.84 -10.19 -10.24
N GLU A 64 -20.30 -9.06 -10.74
CA GLU A 64 -21.49 -8.92 -11.56
C GLU A 64 -21.24 -9.39 -13.00
N GLU A 65 -22.30 -9.80 -13.73
CA GLU A 65 -22.20 -10.17 -15.16
C GLU A 65 -21.65 -9.01 -16.01
N ASN A 66 -22.08 -7.78 -15.73
CA ASN A 66 -21.56 -6.56 -16.34
C ASN A 66 -20.94 -5.71 -15.23
N PHE A 67 -19.63 -5.70 -15.15
CA PHE A 67 -18.91 -4.96 -14.13
C PHE A 67 -18.80 -3.47 -14.47
N THR A 68 -19.49 -2.62 -13.71
CA THR A 68 -19.51 -1.17 -13.92
C THR A 68 -19.10 -0.46 -12.64
N ARG A 69 -18.12 0.47 -12.74
CA ARG A 69 -17.68 1.33 -11.64
C ARG A 69 -17.46 2.74 -12.15
N THR A 70 -17.77 3.70 -11.31
CA THR A 70 -17.60 5.12 -11.61
C THR A 70 -16.54 5.74 -10.73
N TYR A 71 -15.68 6.52 -11.35
CA TYR A 71 -14.63 7.27 -10.70
C TYR A 71 -14.71 8.74 -11.11
N GLU A 72 -14.44 9.64 -10.18
CA GLU A 72 -14.34 11.08 -10.41
C GLU A 72 -12.89 11.50 -10.61
N LYS A 73 -12.61 12.27 -11.67
CA LYS A 73 -11.28 12.80 -11.91
C LYS A 73 -10.90 13.83 -10.85
N VAL A 74 -9.84 13.55 -10.10
CA VAL A 74 -9.29 14.45 -9.08
C VAL A 74 -8.29 15.41 -9.71
N GLN A 75 -7.37 14.89 -10.54
CA GLN A 75 -6.24 15.65 -11.04
C GLN A 75 -5.81 15.12 -12.40
N GLU A 76 -5.50 16.03 -13.31
CA GLU A 76 -4.74 15.73 -14.52
C GLU A 76 -3.25 15.79 -14.19
N MET A 77 -2.53 14.70 -14.47
CA MET A 77 -1.14 14.57 -14.06
C MET A 77 -0.20 15.09 -15.15
N ARG A 78 0.94 15.61 -14.72
CA ARG A 78 1.98 16.06 -15.64
C ARG A 78 2.43 14.96 -16.60
N TYR A 79 2.54 13.71 -16.11
CA TYR A 79 2.82 12.48 -16.86
C TYR A 79 2.49 11.27 -15.98
N GLY A 80 2.47 10.09 -16.58
CA GLY A 80 2.24 8.82 -15.87
C GLY A 80 3.50 8.31 -15.17
N GLU A 81 3.69 7.00 -15.19
CA GLU A 81 4.91 6.39 -14.64
C GLU A 81 6.17 6.91 -15.33
N ASN A 82 6.08 7.14 -16.65
CA ASN A 82 7.15 7.68 -17.48
C ASN A 82 6.75 9.00 -18.14
N PRO A 83 7.72 9.91 -18.47
CA PRO A 83 7.44 11.25 -18.97
C PRO A 83 6.64 11.32 -20.27
N HIS A 84 6.66 10.30 -21.11
CA HIS A 84 5.93 10.23 -22.38
C HIS A 84 4.47 9.74 -22.23
N GLN A 85 4.07 9.28 -21.04
CA GLN A 85 2.74 8.74 -20.79
C GLN A 85 1.82 9.84 -20.23
N LYS A 86 0.66 10.05 -20.85
CA LYS A 86 -0.39 10.89 -20.26
C LYS A 86 -1.08 10.15 -19.13
N ALA A 87 -1.47 10.86 -18.07
CA ALA A 87 -2.13 10.26 -16.92
C ALA A 87 -3.08 11.23 -16.22
N ALA A 88 -4.02 10.68 -15.48
CA ALA A 88 -4.88 11.39 -14.56
C ALA A 88 -5.13 10.51 -13.32
N PHE A 89 -5.41 11.15 -12.20
CA PHE A 89 -5.83 10.49 -10.98
C PHE A 89 -7.34 10.60 -10.82
N TYR A 90 -7.96 9.48 -10.48
CA TYR A 90 -9.39 9.37 -10.23
C TYR A 90 -9.61 8.81 -8.83
N LYS A 91 -10.67 9.23 -8.16
CA LYS A 91 -11.14 8.69 -6.90
C LYS A 91 -12.48 7.96 -7.09
N GLU A 92 -12.77 7.02 -6.22
CA GLU A 92 -14.11 6.47 -6.06
C GLU A 92 -15.08 7.57 -5.61
N ILE A 93 -16.36 7.48 -5.99
CA ILE A 93 -17.37 8.48 -5.62
C ILE A 93 -17.49 8.58 -4.09
N ASP A 94 -17.54 7.42 -3.43
CA ASP A 94 -17.62 7.31 -1.96
C ASP A 94 -16.27 6.85 -1.36
N ALA A 95 -15.16 7.46 -1.82
CA ALA A 95 -13.83 7.11 -1.34
C ALA A 95 -13.77 7.22 0.19
N ALA A 96 -13.31 6.15 0.85
CA ALA A 96 -13.21 6.10 2.29
C ALA A 96 -12.19 7.11 2.82
N ASP A 97 -12.44 7.65 4.03
CA ASP A 97 -11.63 8.67 4.68
C ASP A 97 -10.22 8.20 5.12
N ASN A 98 -9.94 6.88 5.03
CA ASN A 98 -8.64 6.27 5.25
C ASN A 98 -7.85 6.02 3.96
N THR A 99 -8.26 6.62 2.85
CA THR A 99 -7.62 6.46 1.54
C THR A 99 -6.90 7.73 1.09
N LEU A 100 -5.93 7.60 0.21
CA LEU A 100 -5.12 8.72 -0.26
C LEU A 100 -5.92 9.90 -0.84
N PRO A 101 -7.04 9.69 -1.57
CA PRO A 101 -7.90 10.79 -2.03
C PRO A 101 -8.48 11.68 -0.91
N ALA A 102 -8.55 11.18 0.33
CA ALA A 102 -9.05 11.92 1.48
C ALA A 102 -7.94 12.73 2.19
N ALA A 103 -6.68 12.55 1.80
CA ALA A 103 -5.56 13.25 2.43
C ALA A 103 -5.56 14.75 2.08
N GLU A 104 -5.32 15.58 3.08
CA GLU A 104 -5.07 17.01 2.92
C GLU A 104 -3.58 17.26 2.68
N GLN A 105 -3.23 17.90 1.58
CA GLN A 105 -1.85 18.27 1.30
C GLN A 105 -1.52 19.63 1.91
N LEU A 106 -0.65 19.63 2.93
CA LEU A 106 -0.26 20.83 3.69
C LEU A 106 0.93 21.56 3.07
N ASN A 107 1.79 20.88 2.32
CA ASN A 107 3.01 21.45 1.73
C ASN A 107 3.41 20.68 0.46
N GLY A 108 4.22 21.34 -0.38
CA GLY A 108 4.85 20.73 -1.54
C GLY A 108 4.10 20.93 -2.85
N LYS A 109 4.65 20.37 -3.93
CA LYS A 109 4.04 20.34 -5.27
C LYS A 109 2.95 19.26 -5.34
N GLU A 110 2.10 19.34 -6.35
CA GLU A 110 1.13 18.28 -6.68
C GLU A 110 1.79 16.89 -6.70
N LEU A 111 1.00 15.89 -6.33
CA LEU A 111 1.44 14.49 -6.37
C LEU A 111 1.63 14.04 -7.81
N SER A 112 2.70 13.32 -8.08
CA SER A 112 2.90 12.61 -9.34
C SER A 112 2.26 11.22 -9.30
N TYR A 113 2.17 10.57 -10.47
CA TYR A 113 1.72 9.19 -10.60
C TYR A 113 2.48 8.24 -9.65
N ASN A 114 3.82 8.31 -9.68
CA ASN A 114 4.66 7.49 -8.81
C ASN A 114 4.49 7.85 -7.33
N ASN A 115 4.29 9.12 -6.99
CA ASN A 115 4.01 9.53 -5.62
C ASN A 115 2.73 8.89 -5.08
N ILE A 116 1.66 8.85 -5.86
CA ILE A 116 0.39 8.23 -5.46
C ILE A 116 0.54 6.73 -5.28
N ASN A 117 1.20 6.05 -6.21
CA ASN A 117 1.44 4.62 -6.14
C ASN A 117 2.28 4.23 -4.91
N ASP A 118 3.37 4.94 -4.66
CA ASP A 118 4.25 4.68 -3.53
C ASP A 118 3.59 5.04 -2.18
N ALA A 119 2.83 6.15 -2.14
CA ALA A 119 2.07 6.56 -0.96
C ALA A 119 1.00 5.54 -0.59
N ASN A 120 0.28 4.99 -1.57
CA ASN A 120 -0.67 3.91 -1.34
C ASN A 120 0.04 2.67 -0.77
N GLY A 121 1.19 2.29 -1.34
CA GLY A 121 2.00 1.18 -0.81
C GLY A 121 2.43 1.39 0.64
N ALA A 122 2.79 2.60 1.04
CA ALA A 122 3.15 2.93 2.42
C ALA A 122 1.95 2.83 3.37
N LEU A 123 0.77 3.34 2.94
CA LEU A 123 -0.47 3.23 3.70
C LEU A 123 -0.93 1.78 3.87
N ASP A 124 -0.80 0.95 2.84
CA ASP A 124 -1.17 -0.47 2.90
C ASP A 124 -0.38 -1.20 4.00
N VAL A 125 0.93 -0.97 4.09
CA VAL A 125 1.75 -1.54 5.16
C VAL A 125 1.36 -0.97 6.52
N LEU A 126 1.19 0.35 6.64
CA LEU A 126 0.86 1.02 7.90
C LEU A 126 -0.45 0.49 8.50
N LYS A 127 -1.45 0.23 7.68
CA LYS A 127 -2.77 -0.29 8.08
C LYS A 127 -2.73 -1.66 8.75
N GLU A 128 -1.71 -2.48 8.49
CA GLU A 128 -1.54 -3.77 9.19
C GLU A 128 -1.16 -3.60 10.67
N PHE A 129 -0.58 -2.46 11.02
CA PHE A 129 -0.20 -2.14 12.39
C PHE A 129 -1.31 -1.43 13.17
N GLY A 130 -2.26 -0.79 12.49
CA GLY A 130 -3.34 -0.04 13.14
C GLY A 130 -2.83 1.03 14.09
N ASP A 131 -3.52 1.18 15.23
CA ASP A 131 -3.22 2.18 16.26
C ASP A 131 -2.67 1.55 17.55
N GLU A 132 -2.25 0.28 17.54
CA GLU A 132 -1.80 -0.42 18.75
C GLU A 132 -0.49 0.19 19.30
N MET A 133 0.49 0.40 18.41
CA MET A 133 1.79 0.98 18.75
C MET A 133 2.18 2.07 17.78
N PRO A 134 2.97 3.07 18.20
CA PRO A 134 3.60 4.00 17.27
C PRO A 134 4.38 3.23 16.20
N THR A 135 4.06 3.51 14.93
CA THR A 135 4.62 2.79 13.77
C THR A 135 5.03 3.76 12.68
N ALA A 136 6.17 3.50 12.09
CA ALA A 136 6.69 4.20 10.91
C ALA A 136 6.99 3.20 9.80
N VAL A 137 6.59 3.54 8.59
CA VAL A 137 6.80 2.75 7.37
C VAL A 137 7.50 3.60 6.33
N ALA A 138 8.66 3.16 5.89
CA ALA A 138 9.39 3.74 4.77
C ALA A 138 9.20 2.89 3.51
N VAL A 139 8.81 3.51 2.42
CA VAL A 139 8.55 2.86 1.12
C VAL A 139 9.31 3.54 0.02
N LYS A 140 9.80 2.74 -0.92
CA LYS A 140 10.37 3.21 -2.19
C LYS A 140 9.98 2.26 -3.31
N HIS A 141 9.47 2.83 -4.43
CA HIS A 141 8.99 2.05 -5.58
C HIS A 141 7.92 1.01 -5.17
N ALA A 142 6.97 1.47 -4.35
CA ALA A 142 5.86 0.67 -3.79
C ALA A 142 6.30 -0.58 -2.98
N ASN A 143 7.57 -0.69 -2.57
CA ASN A 143 8.04 -1.74 -1.66
C ASN A 143 8.47 -1.13 -0.33
N PRO A 144 8.17 -1.76 0.81
CA PRO A 144 8.76 -1.35 2.07
C PRO A 144 10.28 -1.53 2.03
N CYS A 145 11.01 -0.52 2.47
CA CYS A 145 12.45 -0.58 2.68
C CYS A 145 12.83 -0.49 4.16
N GLY A 146 11.93 0.01 4.99
CA GLY A 146 12.11 0.03 6.43
C GLY A 146 10.77 0.16 7.15
N VAL A 147 10.56 -0.68 8.16
CA VAL A 147 9.39 -0.62 9.05
C VAL A 147 9.89 -0.69 10.49
N GLY A 148 9.40 0.19 11.33
CA GLY A 148 9.76 0.27 12.73
C GLY A 148 8.55 0.57 13.62
N ILE A 149 8.56 -0.01 14.82
CA ILE A 149 7.65 0.29 15.92
C ILE A 149 8.44 0.81 17.12
N GLY A 150 7.81 1.54 18.03
CA GLY A 150 8.48 2.07 19.23
C GLY A 150 7.46 2.54 20.26
N GLU A 151 7.95 2.99 21.42
CA GLU A 151 7.13 3.61 22.47
C GLU A 151 6.66 5.02 22.04
N THR A 152 7.45 5.69 21.19
CA THR A 152 7.18 7.00 20.61
C THR A 152 7.25 6.96 19.10
N ILE A 153 6.64 7.96 18.44
CA ILE A 153 6.74 8.05 16.97
C ILE A 153 8.15 8.35 16.50
N TYR A 154 8.95 9.04 17.32
CA TYR A 154 10.38 9.25 17.10
C TYR A 154 11.14 7.92 17.05
N GLU A 155 10.97 7.06 18.05
CA GLU A 155 11.62 5.74 18.08
C GLU A 155 11.17 4.86 16.91
N ALA A 156 9.86 4.84 16.61
CA ALA A 156 9.32 4.11 15.47
C ALA A 156 9.96 4.56 14.15
N TYR A 157 10.10 5.89 13.95
CA TYR A 157 10.76 6.42 12.76
C TYR A 157 12.25 6.07 12.73
N MET A 158 12.97 6.20 13.85
CA MET A 158 14.39 5.84 13.90
C MET A 158 14.61 4.35 13.61
N ASN A 159 13.76 3.47 14.13
CA ASN A 159 13.76 2.03 13.82
C ASN A 159 13.51 1.77 12.32
N ALA A 160 12.56 2.47 11.71
CA ALA A 160 12.30 2.37 10.28
C ALA A 160 13.48 2.90 9.44
N TYR A 161 14.07 4.03 9.83
CA TYR A 161 15.24 4.62 9.18
C TYR A 161 16.47 3.71 9.23
N GLU A 162 16.76 3.15 10.40
CA GLU A 162 17.92 2.27 10.61
C GLU A 162 17.79 0.91 9.91
N SER A 163 16.59 0.54 9.45
CA SER A 163 16.39 -0.68 8.63
C SER A 163 17.16 -0.63 7.31
N ASP A 164 17.07 0.50 6.60
CA ASP A 164 17.82 0.74 5.37
C ASP A 164 17.99 2.27 5.13
N PRO A 165 18.99 2.88 5.76
CA PRO A 165 19.21 4.33 5.67
C PRO A 165 19.61 4.79 4.26
N VAL A 166 19.97 3.88 3.37
CA VAL A 166 20.33 4.21 1.98
C VAL A 166 19.08 4.26 1.10
N SER A 167 18.24 3.23 1.17
CA SER A 167 17.06 3.12 0.28
C SER A 167 15.96 4.11 0.65
N ILE A 168 15.84 4.52 1.91
CA ILE A 168 14.83 5.50 2.38
C ILE A 168 15.00 6.88 1.72
N PHE A 169 16.21 7.23 1.25
CA PHE A 169 16.46 8.48 0.55
C PHE A 169 15.60 8.60 -0.71
N GLY A 170 14.83 9.68 -0.82
CA GLY A 170 13.87 9.90 -1.91
C GLY A 170 12.64 9.01 -1.84
N GLY A 171 12.40 8.34 -0.72
CA GLY A 171 11.23 7.53 -0.45
C GLY A 171 10.07 8.30 0.18
N ILE A 172 9.10 7.55 0.64
CA ILE A 172 7.90 8.00 1.34
C ILE A 172 7.90 7.43 2.75
N VAL A 173 7.53 8.25 3.73
CA VAL A 173 7.35 7.82 5.12
C VAL A 173 5.89 8.00 5.52
N ALA A 174 5.25 6.92 5.99
CA ALA A 174 3.92 6.94 6.58
C ALA A 174 3.99 6.62 8.09
N LEU A 175 3.27 7.40 8.88
CA LEU A 175 3.28 7.37 10.34
C LEU A 175 1.84 7.22 10.86
N ASN A 176 1.64 6.47 11.94
CA ASN A 176 0.31 6.30 12.54
C ASN A 176 0.06 7.18 13.77
N ARG A 177 0.95 8.11 14.05
CA ARG A 177 0.81 9.14 15.10
C ARG A 177 1.13 10.50 14.52
N PRO A 178 0.65 11.59 15.14
CA PRO A 178 1.06 12.94 14.78
C PRO A 178 2.58 13.08 14.79
N VAL A 179 3.10 13.84 13.83
CA VAL A 179 4.54 14.16 13.78
C VAL A 179 4.84 15.22 14.81
N ASP A 180 5.66 14.89 15.81
CA ASP A 180 6.19 15.81 16.79
C ASP A 180 7.45 16.52 16.30
N LYS A 181 7.94 17.49 17.07
CA LYS A 181 9.15 18.26 16.75
C LYS A 181 10.38 17.37 16.57
N ALA A 182 10.61 16.42 17.48
CA ALA A 182 11.80 15.56 17.46
C ALA A 182 11.83 14.68 16.20
N THR A 183 10.70 14.09 15.86
CA THR A 183 10.55 13.31 14.63
C THR A 183 10.74 14.16 13.38
N ALA A 184 10.19 15.39 13.37
CA ALA A 184 10.35 16.32 12.24
C ALA A 184 11.82 16.73 12.02
N GLU A 185 12.58 16.92 13.08
CA GLU A 185 14.01 17.23 12.99
C GLU A 185 14.80 16.11 12.31
N GLU A 186 14.50 14.84 12.59
CA GLU A 186 15.13 13.69 11.94
C GLU A 186 14.66 13.52 10.49
N LEU A 187 13.34 13.58 10.24
CA LEU A 187 12.77 13.54 8.89
C LEU A 187 13.36 14.63 7.98
N ALA A 188 13.66 15.79 8.55
CA ALA A 188 14.26 16.90 7.82
C ALA A 188 15.73 16.69 7.43
N LYS A 189 16.46 15.74 8.00
CA LYS A 189 17.89 15.50 7.69
C LYS A 189 18.10 14.88 6.31
N ILE A 190 17.14 14.11 5.82
CA ILE A 190 17.25 13.45 4.52
C ILE A 190 16.27 14.04 3.51
N PHE A 191 16.45 13.71 2.24
CA PHE A 191 15.46 14.02 1.21
C PHE A 191 14.38 12.95 1.22
N LEU A 192 13.12 13.36 1.42
CA LEU A 192 11.92 12.54 1.27
C LEU A 192 10.98 13.20 0.27
N GLU A 193 10.27 12.37 -0.50
CA GLU A 193 9.24 12.84 -1.44
C GLU A 193 7.94 13.19 -0.70
N ILE A 194 7.51 12.34 0.23
CA ILE A 194 6.24 12.49 0.95
C ILE A 194 6.41 12.03 2.41
N ILE A 195 5.74 12.74 3.31
CA ILE A 195 5.46 12.31 4.67
C ILE A 195 3.95 12.27 4.84
N ILE A 196 3.42 11.15 5.31
CA ILE A 196 1.99 10.94 5.58
C ILE A 196 1.83 10.69 7.08
N ALA A 197 0.95 11.44 7.73
CA ALA A 197 0.66 11.27 9.14
C ALA A 197 -0.79 11.66 9.46
N PRO A 198 -1.36 11.20 10.60
CA PRO A 198 -2.67 11.64 11.05
C PRO A 198 -2.75 13.15 11.27
N ASP A 199 -1.67 13.74 11.77
CA ASP A 199 -1.54 15.20 11.97
C ASP A 199 -0.04 15.58 12.07
N PHE A 200 0.22 16.88 12.11
CA PHE A 200 1.54 17.46 12.31
C PHE A 200 1.43 18.53 13.39
N GLU A 201 2.28 18.47 14.41
CA GLU A 201 2.39 19.54 15.39
C GLU A 201 2.90 20.84 14.74
N GLN A 202 2.58 21.99 15.32
CA GLN A 202 2.96 23.29 14.76
C GLN A 202 4.48 23.42 14.56
N ASP A 203 5.26 23.01 15.56
CA ASP A 203 6.74 23.04 15.51
C ASP A 203 7.26 22.10 14.39
N ALA A 204 6.62 20.95 14.19
CA ALA A 204 6.96 20.02 13.12
C ALA A 204 6.70 20.63 11.73
N LEU A 205 5.57 21.32 11.57
CA LEU A 205 5.26 22.03 10.32
C LEU A 205 6.29 23.12 10.02
N GLU A 206 6.67 23.91 11.03
CA GLU A 206 7.68 24.96 10.88
C GLU A 206 9.05 24.43 10.44
N ILE A 207 9.41 23.22 10.85
CA ILE A 207 10.65 22.56 10.45
C ILE A 207 10.53 22.03 9.02
N LEU A 208 9.49 21.24 8.74
CA LEU A 208 9.36 20.50 7.48
C LEU A 208 9.02 21.39 6.29
N THR A 209 8.24 22.46 6.48
CA THR A 209 7.86 23.39 5.40
C THR A 209 9.03 24.26 4.89
N LYS A 210 10.15 24.32 5.62
CA LYS A 210 11.39 24.90 5.09
C LYS A 210 11.88 24.19 3.84
N LYS A 211 11.53 22.91 3.69
CA LYS A 211 11.79 22.11 2.49
C LYS A 211 10.60 22.23 1.52
N LYS A 212 10.64 23.19 0.61
CA LYS A 212 9.54 23.53 -0.32
C LYS A 212 9.06 22.36 -1.19
N ASN A 213 9.87 21.33 -1.40
CA ASN A 213 9.55 20.21 -2.30
C ASN A 213 9.00 18.98 -1.59
N ILE A 214 9.11 18.88 -0.27
CA ILE A 214 8.55 17.76 0.49
C ILE A 214 7.03 17.90 0.53
N ARG A 215 6.33 16.82 0.27
CA ARG A 215 4.86 16.80 0.36
C ARG A 215 4.48 16.30 1.74
N LEU A 216 3.68 17.09 2.44
CA LEU A 216 3.13 16.74 3.74
C LEU A 216 1.65 16.42 3.55
N LEU A 217 1.27 15.19 3.83
CA LEU A 217 -0.10 14.71 3.69
C LEU A 217 -0.68 14.40 5.07
N LYS A 218 -1.70 15.15 5.45
CA LYS A 218 -2.49 14.92 6.67
C LYS A 218 -3.62 13.97 6.33
N LEU A 219 -3.64 12.79 6.98
CA LEU A 219 -4.66 11.76 6.81
C LEU A 219 -5.04 11.18 8.18
N PRO A 220 -6.05 11.74 8.87
CA PRO A 220 -6.40 11.34 10.25
C PRO A 220 -6.66 9.85 10.43
N ALA A 221 -7.18 9.19 9.41
CA ALA A 221 -7.48 7.75 9.43
C ALA A 221 -6.41 6.88 8.75
N ALA A 222 -5.16 7.34 8.64
CA ALA A 222 -4.08 6.68 7.88
C ALA A 222 -3.87 5.21 8.25
N ALA A 223 -3.98 4.87 9.54
CA ALA A 223 -3.75 3.52 10.05
C ALA A 223 -5.01 2.63 10.10
N ARG A 224 -6.19 3.18 9.78
CA ARG A 224 -7.44 2.40 9.80
C ARG A 224 -7.47 1.39 8.67
N LYS A 225 -7.78 0.13 8.99
CA LYS A 225 -7.87 -0.97 8.03
C LYS A 225 -8.88 -0.68 6.91
N ASN A 226 -8.63 -1.22 5.74
CA ASN A 226 -9.56 -1.19 4.62
C ASN A 226 -10.79 -2.06 4.91
N SER A 227 -11.94 -1.71 4.28
CA SER A 227 -13.13 -2.57 4.34
C SER A 227 -12.85 -3.91 3.67
N PRO A 228 -13.36 -5.04 4.23
CA PRO A 228 -13.32 -6.34 3.55
C PRO A 228 -14.03 -6.36 2.19
N GLU A 229 -14.93 -5.41 1.94
CA GLU A 229 -15.65 -5.29 0.66
C GLU A 229 -14.85 -4.53 -0.41
N THR A 230 -13.66 -4.03 -0.08
CA THR A 230 -12.78 -3.33 -1.03
C THR A 230 -12.32 -4.31 -2.10
N LEU A 231 -12.41 -3.89 -3.36
CA LEU A 231 -11.93 -4.67 -4.50
C LEU A 231 -10.55 -4.17 -4.95
N ASP A 232 -9.71 -5.11 -5.33
CA ASP A 232 -8.47 -4.87 -6.05
C ASP A 232 -8.66 -5.14 -7.54
N MET A 233 -8.18 -4.23 -8.40
CA MET A 233 -8.41 -4.26 -9.83
C MET A 233 -7.11 -4.12 -10.61
N LYS A 234 -6.84 -5.08 -11.50
CA LYS A 234 -5.66 -5.06 -12.34
C LYS A 234 -6.03 -5.08 -13.82
N LYS A 235 -5.70 -3.99 -14.52
CA LYS A 235 -5.90 -3.91 -15.97
C LYS A 235 -4.97 -4.88 -16.70
N VAL A 236 -5.55 -5.70 -17.56
CA VAL A 236 -4.82 -6.58 -18.51
C VAL A 236 -5.22 -6.25 -19.94
N ALA A 237 -4.45 -6.71 -20.92
CA ALA A 237 -4.78 -6.47 -22.32
C ALA A 237 -6.16 -7.06 -22.66
N GLY A 238 -7.09 -6.21 -23.10
CA GLY A 238 -8.45 -6.60 -23.45
C GLY A 238 -9.39 -6.92 -22.28
N GLY A 239 -8.94 -6.82 -21.01
CA GLY A 239 -9.77 -7.21 -19.88
C GLY A 239 -9.40 -6.52 -18.56
N LEU A 240 -10.05 -6.96 -17.50
CA LEU A 240 -9.85 -6.54 -16.13
C LEU A 240 -9.88 -7.76 -15.21
N LEU A 241 -8.87 -7.92 -14.37
CA LEU A 241 -8.91 -8.84 -13.24
C LEU A 241 -9.48 -8.09 -12.03
N VAL A 242 -10.44 -8.68 -11.36
CA VAL A 242 -11.05 -8.14 -10.15
C VAL A 242 -11.02 -9.23 -9.08
N GLN A 243 -10.58 -8.87 -7.89
CA GLN A 243 -10.56 -9.75 -6.72
C GLN A 243 -10.94 -8.95 -5.47
N GLU A 244 -11.26 -9.65 -4.39
CA GLU A 244 -11.31 -9.02 -3.07
C GLU A 244 -9.90 -8.56 -2.66
N LEU A 245 -9.81 -7.41 -2.01
CA LEU A 245 -8.55 -6.98 -1.41
C LEU A 245 -8.12 -7.97 -0.32
N ASP A 246 -6.85 -8.32 -0.28
CA ASP A 246 -6.30 -9.17 0.78
C ASP A 246 -6.27 -8.42 2.12
N THR A 247 -7.43 -8.43 2.82
CA THR A 247 -7.60 -7.78 4.12
C THR A 247 -7.31 -8.68 5.31
N LYS A 248 -7.20 -10.00 5.08
CA LYS A 248 -6.83 -10.97 6.13
C LYS A 248 -5.31 -10.96 6.33
N LEU A 249 -4.86 -11.11 7.57
CA LEU A 249 -3.43 -11.21 7.86
C LEU A 249 -3.02 -12.63 8.22
N LEU A 250 -3.65 -13.19 9.23
CA LEU A 250 -3.48 -14.57 9.68
C LEU A 250 -4.66 -14.95 10.60
N ASN A 251 -4.84 -16.24 10.77
CA ASN A 251 -5.71 -16.78 11.80
C ASN A 251 -4.83 -17.32 12.95
N GLU A 252 -4.92 -16.69 14.12
CA GLU A 252 -4.11 -17.06 15.30
C GLU A 252 -4.30 -18.53 15.71
N ASP A 253 -5.54 -19.07 15.54
CA ASP A 253 -5.88 -20.45 15.89
C ASP A 253 -5.27 -21.47 14.89
N GLU A 254 -4.86 -21.02 13.72
CA GLU A 254 -4.24 -21.85 12.68
C GLU A 254 -2.71 -21.82 12.72
N LEU A 255 -2.11 -20.96 13.55
CA LEU A 255 -0.65 -20.94 13.73
C LEU A 255 -0.17 -22.25 14.32
N LYS A 256 0.74 -22.92 13.62
CA LYS A 256 1.31 -24.20 14.03
C LYS A 256 2.82 -24.13 14.10
N CYS A 257 3.38 -24.39 15.27
CA CYS A 257 4.79 -24.75 15.38
C CYS A 257 4.96 -26.15 14.77
N VAL A 258 5.81 -26.27 13.76
CA VAL A 258 5.99 -27.54 13.01
C VAL A 258 7.38 -28.17 13.23
N THR A 259 8.25 -27.50 13.98
CA THR A 259 9.60 -27.96 14.36
C THR A 259 9.66 -28.42 15.80
N GLU A 260 10.69 -29.18 16.15
CA GLU A 260 10.94 -29.67 17.54
C GLU A 260 11.09 -28.49 18.51
N ARG A 261 11.82 -27.44 18.11
CA ARG A 261 11.90 -26.17 18.82
C ARG A 261 10.78 -25.26 18.37
N CYS A 262 9.95 -24.79 19.28
CA CYS A 262 9.00 -23.71 18.97
C CYS A 262 9.64 -22.33 19.24
N PRO A 263 9.14 -21.26 18.58
CA PRO A 263 9.64 -19.93 18.82
C PRO A 263 9.36 -19.49 20.27
N THR A 264 10.27 -18.73 20.84
CA THR A 264 10.02 -18.02 22.08
C THR A 264 8.91 -16.98 21.90
N GLU A 265 8.36 -16.45 22.99
CA GLU A 265 7.35 -15.38 22.93
C GLU A 265 7.89 -14.14 22.17
N GLU A 266 9.15 -13.80 22.38
CA GLU A 266 9.80 -12.69 21.71
C GLU A 266 9.99 -12.97 20.21
N GLU A 267 10.46 -14.16 19.83
CA GLU A 267 10.55 -14.57 18.42
C GLU A 267 9.16 -14.56 17.76
N LEU A 268 8.12 -15.02 18.45
CA LEU A 268 6.77 -15.04 17.90
C LEU A 268 6.22 -13.62 17.65
N LYS A 269 6.49 -12.66 18.54
CA LYS A 269 6.16 -11.25 18.32
C LYS A 269 6.87 -10.70 17.07
N GLN A 270 8.17 -10.97 16.94
CA GLN A 270 8.96 -10.53 15.79
C GLN A 270 8.51 -11.24 14.49
N LEU A 271 8.15 -12.53 14.54
CA LEU A 271 7.59 -13.25 13.40
C LEU A 271 6.26 -12.62 12.91
N LYS A 272 5.35 -12.29 13.85
CA LYS A 272 4.10 -11.61 13.50
C LYS A 272 4.34 -10.21 12.95
N PHE A 273 5.32 -9.48 13.48
CA PHE A 273 5.75 -8.21 12.92
C PHE A 273 6.27 -8.37 11.48
N ALA A 274 7.18 -9.31 11.26
CA ALA A 274 7.73 -9.59 9.93
C ALA A 274 6.65 -10.07 8.95
N TRP A 275 5.63 -10.80 9.44
CA TRP A 275 4.50 -11.28 8.65
C TRP A 275 3.63 -10.13 8.14
N LYS A 276 3.35 -9.11 8.98
CA LYS A 276 2.68 -7.88 8.57
C LYS A 276 3.41 -7.18 7.43
N VAL A 277 4.73 -7.17 7.47
CA VAL A 277 5.56 -6.50 6.46
C VAL A 277 5.63 -7.31 5.17
N VAL A 278 5.90 -8.63 5.25
CA VAL A 278 6.10 -9.47 4.06
C VAL A 278 4.84 -9.55 3.18
N LYS A 279 3.66 -9.48 3.76
CA LYS A 279 2.37 -9.39 3.05
C LYS A 279 2.36 -8.28 2.00
N HIS A 280 3.10 -7.19 2.23
CA HIS A 280 3.15 -6.04 1.32
C HIS A 280 4.44 -5.94 0.51
N VAL A 281 5.32 -6.93 0.62
CA VAL A 281 6.51 -7.06 -0.24
C VAL A 281 6.12 -7.73 -1.56
N LYS A 282 6.57 -7.20 -2.69
CA LYS A 282 6.32 -7.86 -3.98
C LYS A 282 6.93 -9.26 -4.03
N SER A 283 6.16 -10.20 -4.58
CA SER A 283 6.51 -11.62 -4.64
C SER A 283 7.60 -11.93 -5.70
N ASN A 284 8.47 -12.92 -5.48
CA ASN A 284 8.67 -13.58 -4.19
C ASN A 284 9.27 -12.60 -3.21
N GLY A 285 8.73 -12.57 -1.99
CA GLY A 285 9.11 -11.62 -0.95
C GLY A 285 9.61 -12.29 0.32
N ILE A 286 10.68 -11.74 0.90
CA ILE A 286 11.22 -12.10 2.22
C ILE A 286 11.39 -10.84 3.06
N ALA A 287 11.02 -10.92 4.34
CA ALA A 287 11.29 -9.89 5.33
C ALA A 287 12.02 -10.47 6.54
N LEU A 288 13.14 -9.86 6.91
CA LEU A 288 13.87 -10.16 8.13
C LEU A 288 13.54 -9.09 9.18
N ALA A 289 13.30 -9.52 10.43
CA ALA A 289 13.03 -8.61 11.54
C ALA A 289 13.86 -8.99 12.78
N LYS A 290 14.23 -7.96 13.56
CA LYS A 290 14.95 -8.11 14.82
C LYS A 290 14.55 -6.99 15.77
N GLY A 291 14.08 -7.35 16.97
CA GLY A 291 13.52 -6.37 17.88
C GLY A 291 12.31 -5.67 17.27
N ASN A 292 12.33 -4.36 17.27
CA ASN A 292 11.20 -3.51 16.86
C ASN A 292 11.30 -3.02 15.40
N ARG A 293 12.09 -3.65 14.53
CA ARG A 293 12.29 -3.20 13.15
C ARG A 293 12.55 -4.33 12.16
N THR A 294 12.33 -4.05 10.90
CA THR A 294 12.91 -4.84 9.81
C THR A 294 14.43 -4.63 9.77
N VAL A 295 15.17 -5.65 9.39
CA VAL A 295 16.63 -5.55 9.22
C VAL A 295 17.07 -5.87 7.80
N GLY A 296 16.18 -6.45 6.99
CA GLY A 296 16.45 -6.72 5.59
C GLY A 296 15.17 -7.15 4.86
N ILE A 297 14.97 -6.66 3.65
CA ILE A 297 13.81 -6.99 2.81
C ILE A 297 14.31 -7.36 1.42
N GLY A 298 13.83 -8.49 0.89
CA GLY A 298 14.16 -8.98 -0.46
C GLY A 298 12.90 -9.06 -1.30
N PRO A 299 12.58 -8.02 -2.11
CA PRO A 299 11.34 -7.96 -2.88
C PRO A 299 11.50 -8.48 -4.31
N GLY A 300 10.40 -9.02 -4.87
CA GLY A 300 10.18 -9.09 -6.32
C GLY A 300 11.10 -10.04 -7.08
N GLN A 301 11.52 -11.16 -6.49
CA GLN A 301 12.43 -12.08 -7.14
C GLN A 301 11.71 -13.25 -7.83
N THR A 302 12.27 -13.71 -8.96
CA THR A 302 11.71 -14.85 -9.71
C THR A 302 11.85 -16.18 -8.97
N ASN A 303 12.79 -16.29 -8.04
CA ASN A 303 12.91 -17.43 -7.14
C ASN A 303 13.08 -16.96 -5.68
N ARG A 304 12.72 -17.81 -4.75
CA ARG A 304 12.64 -17.45 -3.33
C ARG A 304 14.01 -17.35 -2.66
N ILE A 305 14.93 -18.22 -3.05
CA ILE A 305 16.28 -18.17 -2.47
C ILE A 305 16.97 -16.82 -2.76
N THR A 306 16.83 -16.27 -3.97
CA THR A 306 17.38 -14.94 -4.28
C THR A 306 16.72 -13.83 -3.48
N ALA A 307 15.40 -13.94 -3.18
CA ALA A 307 14.75 -12.98 -2.29
C ALA A 307 15.35 -13.02 -0.88
N LEU A 308 15.65 -14.21 -0.35
CA LEU A 308 16.33 -14.36 0.92
C LEU A 308 17.77 -13.81 0.89
N GLU A 309 18.55 -14.17 -0.13
CA GLU A 309 19.92 -13.66 -0.30
C GLU A 309 19.98 -12.12 -0.35
N LEU A 310 18.99 -11.49 -1.02
CA LEU A 310 18.86 -10.04 -1.03
C LEU A 310 18.50 -9.49 0.34
N ALA A 311 17.56 -10.11 1.06
CA ALA A 311 17.20 -9.69 2.42
C ALA A 311 18.41 -9.78 3.36
N ILE A 312 19.19 -10.87 3.29
CA ILE A 312 20.43 -11.03 4.05
C ILE A 312 21.45 -9.95 3.67
N LYS A 313 21.65 -9.72 2.38
CA LYS A 313 22.57 -8.68 1.88
C LYS A 313 22.19 -7.29 2.39
N TYR A 314 20.92 -6.92 2.31
CA TYR A 314 20.45 -5.61 2.76
C TYR A 314 20.42 -5.46 4.28
N SER A 315 20.50 -6.56 5.02
CA SER A 315 20.63 -6.50 6.48
C SER A 315 21.97 -5.95 6.97
N ASN A 316 22.98 -5.80 6.09
CA ASN A 316 24.31 -5.28 6.42
C ASN A 316 24.94 -5.98 7.65
N GLY A 317 24.73 -7.30 7.76
CA GLY A 317 25.24 -8.11 8.87
C GLY A 317 24.29 -8.24 10.07
N ALA A 318 23.12 -7.59 10.07
CA ALA A 318 22.13 -7.68 11.14
C ALA A 318 21.24 -8.94 11.05
N ALA A 319 21.40 -9.79 10.03
CA ALA A 319 20.62 -11.01 9.85
C ALA A 319 20.79 -12.01 11.00
N ALA A 320 21.98 -12.10 11.59
CA ALA A 320 22.23 -13.00 12.72
C ALA A 320 21.36 -12.64 13.93
N GLY A 321 20.63 -13.64 14.43
CA GLY A 321 19.66 -13.49 15.53
C GLY A 321 18.36 -12.79 15.12
N SER A 322 18.10 -12.61 13.82
CA SER A 322 16.80 -12.15 13.32
C SER A 322 15.83 -13.30 13.11
N VAL A 323 14.56 -12.95 12.88
CA VAL A 323 13.52 -13.86 12.41
C VAL A 323 13.21 -13.56 10.93
N MET A 324 12.64 -14.54 10.21
CA MET A 324 12.31 -14.46 8.79
C MET A 324 10.84 -14.72 8.53
N ALA A 325 10.21 -13.89 7.71
CA ALA A 325 8.90 -14.13 7.12
C ALA A 325 9.01 -14.31 5.59
N SER A 326 8.27 -15.28 5.06
CA SER A 326 8.16 -15.55 3.62
C SER A 326 6.70 -15.48 3.18
N ASP A 327 6.42 -14.75 2.10
CA ASP A 327 5.07 -14.56 1.55
C ASP A 327 4.39 -15.84 1.04
N ALA A 328 5.18 -16.92 0.79
CA ALA A 328 4.70 -18.24 0.40
C ALA A 328 5.63 -19.36 0.91
N PHE A 329 5.24 -20.61 0.65
CA PHE A 329 5.99 -21.80 1.08
C PHE A 329 7.36 -21.94 0.40
N PHE A 330 8.24 -22.75 0.99
CA PHE A 330 9.52 -23.11 0.40
C PHE A 330 9.37 -24.32 -0.51
N PRO A 331 9.76 -24.19 -1.80
CA PRO A 331 9.74 -25.35 -2.71
C PRO A 331 10.87 -26.36 -2.41
N PHE A 332 11.93 -25.92 -1.73
CA PHE A 332 13.12 -26.70 -1.36
C PHE A 332 13.65 -26.23 0.02
N ASP A 333 14.60 -26.99 0.58
CA ASP A 333 15.24 -26.67 1.86
C ASP A 333 16.39 -25.63 1.75
N ASP A 334 16.70 -25.15 0.54
CA ASP A 334 17.75 -24.18 0.24
C ASP A 334 17.59 -22.87 1.03
N CYS A 335 16.35 -22.36 1.14
CA CYS A 335 16.07 -21.18 1.95
C CYS A 335 16.34 -21.40 3.44
N VAL A 336 16.05 -22.59 3.95
CA VAL A 336 16.33 -22.92 5.37
C VAL A 336 17.84 -23.00 5.62
N LYS A 337 18.59 -23.62 4.70
CA LYS A 337 20.06 -23.70 4.78
C LYS A 337 20.70 -22.33 4.76
N ALA A 338 20.30 -21.46 3.83
CA ALA A 338 20.79 -20.10 3.75
C ALA A 338 20.40 -19.26 5.00
N ALA A 339 19.20 -19.48 5.54
CA ALA A 339 18.78 -18.84 6.79
C ALA A 339 19.64 -19.29 7.99
N ALA A 340 19.96 -20.58 8.08
CA ALA A 340 20.85 -21.13 9.09
C ALA A 340 22.26 -20.54 9.02
N GLU A 341 22.84 -20.46 7.82
CA GLU A 341 24.16 -19.86 7.58
C GLU A 341 24.19 -18.37 7.96
N ALA A 342 23.07 -17.66 7.76
CA ALA A 342 22.93 -16.26 8.15
C ALA A 342 22.64 -16.05 9.64
N GLY A 343 22.43 -17.15 10.41
CA GLY A 343 22.13 -17.09 11.84
C GLY A 343 20.69 -16.64 12.17
N ILE A 344 19.74 -16.85 11.25
CA ILE A 344 18.30 -16.61 11.49
C ILE A 344 17.78 -17.67 12.46
N THR A 345 16.99 -17.25 13.46
CA THR A 345 16.59 -18.13 14.56
C THR A 345 15.19 -18.70 14.44
N ALA A 346 14.28 -18.03 13.75
CA ALA A 346 12.91 -18.48 13.56
C ALA A 346 12.33 -18.05 12.21
N ILE A 347 11.40 -18.85 11.69
CA ILE A 347 10.78 -18.66 10.36
C ILE A 347 9.26 -18.73 10.48
N ILE A 348 8.55 -17.83 9.77
CA ILE A 348 7.11 -17.88 9.54
C ILE A 348 6.83 -17.96 8.05
N GLN A 349 6.01 -18.91 7.63
CA GLN A 349 5.62 -19.14 6.25
C GLN A 349 4.30 -19.92 6.18
N PRO A 350 3.59 -19.95 5.04
CA PRO A 350 2.27 -20.58 4.97
C PRO A 350 2.25 -22.11 5.11
N GLY A 351 3.31 -22.81 4.74
CA GLY A 351 3.25 -24.27 4.53
C GLY A 351 2.49 -24.64 3.24
N GLY A 352 2.31 -25.94 3.01
CA GLY A 352 1.56 -26.47 1.87
C GLY A 352 2.43 -26.89 0.68
N SER A 353 3.75 -26.95 0.84
CA SER A 353 4.66 -27.58 -0.13
C SER A 353 4.62 -29.10 0.02
N ILE A 354 4.78 -29.81 -1.11
CA ILE A 354 5.02 -31.27 -1.09
C ILE A 354 6.31 -31.60 -0.33
N ARG A 355 7.23 -30.62 -0.20
CA ARG A 355 8.52 -30.74 0.46
C ARG A 355 8.60 -30.03 1.81
N ASP A 356 7.49 -29.80 2.47
CA ASP A 356 7.48 -29.18 3.80
C ASP A 356 8.35 -29.98 4.81
N GLU A 357 8.30 -31.32 4.74
CA GLU A 357 9.11 -32.21 5.60
C GLU A 357 10.60 -31.98 5.43
N ASP A 358 11.09 -31.71 4.21
CA ASP A 358 12.52 -31.43 3.97
C ASP A 358 12.93 -30.12 4.67
N SER A 359 12.07 -29.09 4.59
CA SER A 359 12.29 -27.79 5.26
C SER A 359 12.21 -27.90 6.78
N ILE A 360 11.25 -28.66 7.31
CA ILE A 360 11.10 -28.91 8.75
C ILE A 360 12.34 -29.63 9.29
N LYS A 361 12.79 -30.68 8.61
CA LYS A 361 13.99 -31.43 8.96
C LYS A 361 15.22 -30.53 8.98
N ALA A 362 15.44 -29.72 7.94
CA ALA A 362 16.56 -28.79 7.90
C ALA A 362 16.51 -27.74 9.02
N CYS A 363 15.30 -27.27 9.40
CA CYS A 363 15.12 -26.39 10.56
C CYS A 363 15.51 -27.08 11.86
N ASN A 364 15.06 -28.33 12.08
CA ASN A 364 15.39 -29.10 13.28
C ASN A 364 16.90 -29.34 13.41
N GLU A 365 17.57 -29.70 12.31
CA GLU A 365 19.03 -29.87 12.26
C GLU A 365 19.78 -28.56 12.58
N ALA A 366 19.24 -27.42 12.19
CA ALA A 366 19.83 -26.10 12.44
C ALA A 366 19.38 -25.46 13.76
N GLY A 367 18.41 -26.04 14.49
CA GLY A 367 17.83 -25.46 15.70
C GLY A 367 16.95 -24.24 15.43
N ILE A 368 16.44 -24.07 14.21
CA ILE A 368 15.55 -22.98 13.81
C ILE A 368 14.10 -23.37 14.14
N ALA A 369 13.32 -22.47 14.76
CA ALA A 369 11.89 -22.66 14.93
C ALA A 369 11.14 -22.33 13.65
N MET A 370 10.12 -23.11 13.29
CA MET A 370 9.27 -22.79 12.14
C MET A 370 7.79 -22.81 12.50
N VAL A 371 7.08 -21.78 12.04
CA VAL A 371 5.63 -21.64 12.23
C VAL A 371 4.94 -21.58 10.88
N PHE A 372 3.88 -22.38 10.71
CA PHE A 372 2.99 -22.33 9.54
C PHE A 372 1.76 -21.49 9.85
N THR A 373 1.37 -20.64 8.87
CA THR A 373 0.18 -19.78 8.95
C THR A 373 -1.03 -20.37 8.24
N GLY A 374 -0.87 -21.34 7.33
CA GLY A 374 -1.93 -21.83 6.44
C GLY A 374 -2.41 -20.81 5.41
N MET A 375 -1.84 -19.61 5.36
CA MET A 375 -2.27 -18.49 4.51
C MET A 375 -1.06 -17.86 3.82
N ARG A 376 -1.11 -17.71 2.49
CA ARG A 376 -0.08 -17.02 1.70
C ARG A 376 -0.54 -15.62 1.31
N HIS A 377 0.43 -14.74 1.05
CA HIS A 377 0.19 -13.35 0.65
C HIS A 377 1.00 -12.97 -0.59
N PHE A 378 0.59 -13.47 -1.76
CA PHE A 378 1.21 -13.03 -3.01
C PHE A 378 0.79 -11.61 -3.38
N LYS A 379 1.77 -10.77 -3.75
CA LYS A 379 1.57 -9.41 -4.25
C LYS A 379 2.43 -9.17 -5.51
N HIS A 380 1.78 -9.03 -6.66
CA HIS A 380 2.45 -8.83 -7.96
C HIS A 380 2.27 -7.42 -8.52
#